data_7136f6b49b01ebad08fb2f7c3a19a39a
#
_entry.id   7136f6b49b01ebad08fb2f7c3a19a39a
#
_cell.length_a   1.000
_cell.length_b   1.000
_cell.length_c   1.000
_cell.angle_alpha   90.00
_cell.angle_beta   90.00
_cell.angle_gamma   90.00
#
_symmetry.space_group_name_H-M   'P 1'
#
loop_
_entity.id
_entity.type
_entity.pdbx_description
1 polymer ?
#
loop_
_entity_poly.entity_id
_entity_poly.type
_entity_poly.pdbx_seq_one_letter_code
_entity_poly.pdbx_strand_id
1 'polypeptide(L)'
;MRDIFLLIVMLASIPYILKRPVMGALMYAVFSLMNPHRMTYGFAGTFPFVMIIAVVTLLATVASKEEKKVPFTPVVVQLLILVFWVTLTAVFALNPTGAWDEWSTVMKTMLIVILTIAVVRTVNDVKALLLTVVLSLGFWGFKGGLWTIATGGHNGLLGPPGTYISDNNTLALAMITSIPLMVAVASFAPTKWTKRAAIGVAVLTAISVIGSYSRGALLGGAAMTLFLWLKSHSKLKTGFLFALVIPLLLVAMPPAWMERMHSIDNYQQDASAMGRINSWGFAINVANHLPLGGGFATFTPKIFQIYAPDPTVFYVAHSIYFQVLGEHGYIGLFLYLLMFLFAWRTGSRIVRKCGTNPEYAWAATTARMCQVSIIGYMTAGAFLAMAYYDLPYYVLAILVCLEKVLFIAPQPDNTPPLRLPFLSRRKQQRDAWKRPEAAAAPRKR
;
A
#
# COMPACT_ATOMS: atom_id res chain seq x y z
N MET A 1 25.29 2.30 -15.33
CA MET A 1 24.20 2.77 -16.21
C MET A 1 22.87 2.95 -15.47
N ARG A 2 22.41 1.97 -14.67
CA ARG A 2 21.14 2.10 -13.92
C ARG A 2 21.11 3.29 -12.95
N ASP A 3 22.21 3.54 -12.24
CA ASP A 3 22.36 4.65 -11.28
C ASP A 3 22.16 6.00 -11.95
N ILE A 4 22.86 6.23 -13.07
CA ILE A 4 22.77 7.47 -13.84
C ILE A 4 21.36 7.65 -14.41
N PHE A 5 20.74 6.58 -14.89
CA PHE A 5 19.35 6.61 -15.38
C PHE A 5 18.38 7.09 -14.30
N LEU A 6 18.47 6.55 -13.08
CA LEU A 6 17.62 6.98 -11.97
C LEU A 6 17.87 8.45 -11.57
N LEU A 7 19.12 8.88 -11.57
CA LEU A 7 19.47 10.29 -11.32
C LEU A 7 18.87 11.20 -12.38
N ILE A 8 18.99 10.84 -13.66
CA ILE A 8 18.39 11.59 -14.77
C ILE A 8 16.86 11.66 -14.62
N VAL A 9 16.20 10.53 -14.33
CA VAL A 9 14.75 10.48 -14.13
C VAL A 9 14.32 11.39 -12.97
N MET A 10 15.05 11.35 -11.85
CA MET A 10 14.78 12.25 -10.72
C MET A 10 14.96 13.72 -11.10
N LEU A 11 16.11 14.09 -11.69
CA LEU A 11 16.38 15.48 -12.08
C LEU A 11 15.38 15.98 -13.12
N ALA A 12 15.04 15.18 -14.12
CA ALA A 12 14.04 15.51 -15.12
C ALA A 12 12.63 15.66 -14.54
N SER A 13 12.34 15.02 -13.39
CA SER A 13 11.05 15.16 -12.71
C SER A 13 10.91 16.50 -11.95
N ILE A 14 12.01 17.11 -11.50
CA ILE A 14 11.99 18.33 -10.68
C ILE A 14 11.18 19.49 -11.32
N PRO A 15 11.38 19.87 -12.60
CA PRO A 15 10.58 20.92 -13.23
C PRO A 15 9.08 20.61 -13.25
N TYR A 16 8.71 19.35 -13.39
CA TYR A 16 7.30 18.91 -13.35
C TYR A 16 6.74 18.98 -11.94
N ILE A 17 7.52 18.60 -10.92
CA ILE A 17 7.15 18.71 -9.50
C ILE A 17 6.90 20.16 -9.12
N LEU A 18 7.80 21.08 -9.53
CA LEU A 18 7.66 22.52 -9.26
C LEU A 18 6.41 23.12 -9.91
N LYS A 19 6.03 22.64 -11.10
CA LYS A 19 4.81 23.07 -11.79
C LYS A 19 3.53 22.44 -11.20
N ARG A 20 3.60 21.20 -10.76
CA ARG A 20 2.46 20.42 -10.25
C ARG A 20 2.93 19.53 -9.09
N PRO A 21 2.76 19.96 -7.84
CA PRO A 21 3.24 19.22 -6.66
C PRO A 21 2.75 17.76 -6.56
N VAL A 22 1.57 17.45 -7.14
CA VAL A 22 1.07 16.07 -7.21
C VAL A 22 2.05 15.12 -7.89
N MET A 23 2.83 15.60 -8.88
CA MET A 23 3.87 14.79 -9.54
C MET A 23 4.94 14.34 -8.56
N GLY A 24 5.28 15.18 -7.58
CA GLY A 24 6.21 14.83 -6.52
C GLY A 24 5.67 13.75 -5.59
N ALA A 25 4.39 13.84 -5.20
CA ALA A 25 3.74 12.79 -4.43
C ALA A 25 3.72 11.43 -5.17
N LEU A 26 3.47 11.44 -6.50
CA LEU A 26 3.53 10.24 -7.32
C LEU A 26 4.96 9.69 -7.43
N MET A 27 5.97 10.54 -7.66
CA MET A 27 7.38 10.13 -7.71
C MET A 27 7.84 9.55 -6.37
N TYR A 28 7.45 10.18 -5.27
CA TYR A 28 7.74 9.64 -3.94
C TYR A 28 7.13 8.23 -3.77
N ALA A 29 5.87 8.03 -4.16
CA ALA A 29 5.22 6.73 -4.08
C ALA A 29 5.97 5.66 -4.91
N VAL A 30 6.50 6.00 -6.10
CA VAL A 30 7.35 5.09 -6.88
C VAL A 30 8.62 4.71 -6.10
N PHE A 31 9.34 5.71 -5.58
CA PHE A 31 10.61 5.46 -4.92
C PHE A 31 10.48 4.79 -3.56
N SER A 32 9.36 4.99 -2.83
CA SER A 32 9.11 4.35 -1.54
C SER A 32 8.55 2.93 -1.66
N LEU A 33 7.64 2.68 -2.62
CA LEU A 33 6.98 1.38 -2.76
C LEU A 33 7.73 0.41 -3.68
N MET A 34 8.25 0.88 -4.83
CA MET A 34 9.00 0.05 -5.77
C MET A 34 10.46 -0.09 -5.36
N ASN A 35 11.03 0.95 -4.73
CA ASN A 35 12.44 1.05 -4.33
C ASN A 35 13.43 0.83 -5.48
N PRO A 36 13.31 1.52 -6.64
CA PRO A 36 14.14 1.28 -7.81
C PRO A 36 15.63 1.55 -7.56
N HIS A 37 15.96 2.46 -6.64
CA HIS A 37 17.33 2.80 -6.25
C HIS A 37 18.02 1.65 -5.50
N ARG A 38 17.26 0.82 -4.79
CA ARG A 38 17.79 -0.35 -4.08
C ARG A 38 18.02 -1.58 -5.00
N MET A 39 17.62 -1.47 -6.28
CA MET A 39 17.89 -2.49 -7.29
C MET A 39 19.17 -2.20 -8.10
N THR A 40 19.93 -1.20 -7.72
CA THR A 40 21.22 -0.84 -8.35
C THR A 40 22.39 -1.37 -7.52
N TYR A 41 23.54 -1.45 -8.16
CA TYR A 41 24.78 -1.94 -7.51
C TYR A 41 25.81 -0.82 -7.26
N GLY A 42 25.47 0.43 -7.61
CA GLY A 42 26.35 1.59 -7.48
C GLY A 42 25.85 2.61 -6.44
N PHE A 43 26.23 3.87 -6.64
CA PHE A 43 25.94 4.95 -5.69
C PHE A 43 24.45 5.20 -5.45
N ALA A 44 23.57 4.85 -6.39
CA ALA A 44 22.14 5.07 -6.23
C ALA A 44 21.54 4.31 -5.04
N GLY A 45 22.12 3.19 -4.62
CA GLY A 45 21.68 2.44 -3.45
C GLY A 45 21.75 3.23 -2.13
N THR A 46 22.66 4.18 -2.01
CA THR A 46 22.85 5.02 -0.82
C THR A 46 22.43 6.47 -1.01
N PHE A 47 22.21 6.88 -2.25
CA PHE A 47 21.83 8.27 -2.57
C PHE A 47 20.40 8.58 -2.09
N PRO A 48 20.14 9.73 -1.46
CA PRO A 48 18.89 10.03 -0.77
C PRO A 48 17.77 10.49 -1.72
N PHE A 49 17.44 9.70 -2.76
CA PHE A 49 16.40 10.02 -3.73
C PHE A 49 15.07 10.39 -3.09
N VAL A 50 14.61 9.56 -2.16
CA VAL A 50 13.31 9.71 -1.49
C VAL A 50 13.24 11.02 -0.72
N MET A 51 14.33 11.37 -0.01
CA MET A 51 14.42 12.62 0.75
C MET A 51 14.39 13.85 -0.19
N ILE A 52 15.18 13.81 -1.27
CA ILE A 52 15.23 14.92 -2.23
C ILE A 52 13.85 15.16 -2.86
N ILE A 53 13.19 14.08 -3.31
CA ILE A 53 11.83 14.16 -3.88
C ILE A 53 10.86 14.73 -2.85
N ALA A 54 10.93 14.30 -1.58
CA ALA A 54 10.06 14.81 -0.52
C ALA A 54 10.26 16.31 -0.28
N VAL A 55 11.52 16.76 -0.15
CA VAL A 55 11.86 18.18 0.06
C VAL A 55 11.39 19.03 -1.11
N VAL A 56 11.71 18.62 -2.36
CA VAL A 56 11.28 19.35 -3.56
C VAL A 56 9.74 19.41 -3.64
N THR A 57 9.06 18.32 -3.30
CA THR A 57 7.59 18.29 -3.29
C THR A 57 7.01 19.23 -2.23
N LEU A 58 7.60 19.25 -1.03
CA LEU A 58 7.17 20.15 0.04
C LEU A 58 7.36 21.63 -0.38
N LEU A 59 8.55 21.98 -0.88
CA LEU A 59 8.85 23.32 -1.35
C LEU A 59 7.92 23.74 -2.50
N ALA A 60 7.72 22.86 -3.49
CA ALA A 60 6.79 23.08 -4.58
C ALA A 60 5.34 23.28 -4.08
N THR A 61 4.94 22.50 -3.07
CA THR A 61 3.61 22.66 -2.47
C THR A 61 3.47 23.99 -1.77
N VAL A 62 4.46 24.42 -0.99
CA VAL A 62 4.44 25.72 -0.30
C VAL A 62 4.40 26.87 -1.32
N ALA A 63 5.25 26.82 -2.35
CA ALA A 63 5.36 27.86 -3.38
C ALA A 63 4.16 27.90 -4.35
N SER A 64 3.45 26.79 -4.52
CA SER A 64 2.30 26.71 -5.42
C SER A 64 1.17 27.63 -4.96
N LYS A 65 0.57 28.37 -5.90
CA LYS A 65 -0.65 29.15 -5.66
C LYS A 65 -1.93 28.30 -5.67
N GLU A 66 -1.79 27.02 -5.94
CA GLU A 66 -2.91 26.09 -5.98
C GLU A 66 -3.53 25.91 -4.58
N GLU A 67 -4.85 25.76 -4.51
CA GLU A 67 -5.56 25.57 -3.26
C GLU A 67 -5.14 24.25 -2.59
N LYS A 68 -4.68 24.33 -1.35
CA LYS A 68 -4.19 23.21 -0.55
C LYS A 68 -5.22 22.93 0.55
N LYS A 69 -6.18 22.04 0.29
CA LYS A 69 -7.17 21.63 1.29
C LYS A 69 -6.89 20.22 1.76
N VAL A 70 -6.52 20.09 3.03
CA VAL A 70 -6.57 18.81 3.76
C VAL A 70 -7.94 18.76 4.41
N PRO A 71 -8.83 17.84 4.01
CA PRO A 71 -10.15 17.74 4.62
C PRO A 71 -10.01 17.15 6.02
N PHE A 72 -10.61 17.77 7.03
CA PHE A 72 -10.66 17.25 8.40
C PHE A 72 -11.66 16.09 8.51
N THR A 73 -11.40 15.01 7.74
CA THR A 73 -12.16 13.77 7.83
C THR A 73 -11.76 13.00 9.09
N PRO A 74 -12.62 12.09 9.61
CA PRO A 74 -12.25 11.24 10.74
C PRO A 74 -10.93 10.49 10.56
N VAL A 75 -10.60 10.08 9.34
CA VAL A 75 -9.32 9.40 9.03
C VAL A 75 -8.14 10.36 9.22
N VAL A 76 -8.22 11.59 8.72
CA VAL A 76 -7.13 12.57 8.83
C VAL A 76 -6.94 13.00 10.27
N VAL A 77 -8.04 13.30 10.99
CA VAL A 77 -7.98 13.66 12.41
C VAL A 77 -7.35 12.53 13.22
N GLN A 78 -7.77 11.29 12.98
CA GLN A 78 -7.23 10.11 13.67
C GLN A 78 -5.75 9.90 13.36
N LEU A 79 -5.32 10.12 12.10
CA LEU A 79 -3.91 10.05 11.72
C LEU A 79 -3.09 11.09 12.49
N LEU A 80 -3.58 12.33 12.63
CA LEU A 80 -2.90 13.38 13.38
C LEU A 80 -2.84 13.06 14.89
N ILE A 81 -3.90 12.49 15.46
CA ILE A 81 -3.90 12.02 16.85
C ILE A 81 -2.88 10.89 17.03
N LEU A 82 -2.81 9.94 16.10
CA LEU A 82 -1.82 8.87 16.14
C LEU A 82 -0.39 9.42 16.05
N VAL A 83 -0.13 10.36 15.12
CA VAL A 83 1.18 11.03 14.98
C VAL A 83 1.57 11.75 16.28
N PHE A 84 0.64 12.46 16.90
CA PHE A 84 0.88 13.09 18.21
C PHE A 84 1.25 12.04 19.27
N TRP A 85 0.46 10.95 19.38
CA TRP A 85 0.67 9.91 20.38
C TRP A 85 2.02 9.20 20.20
N VAL A 86 2.37 8.77 19.00
CA VAL A 86 3.66 8.08 18.74
C VAL A 86 4.85 9.04 18.92
N THR A 87 4.67 10.35 18.73
CA THR A 87 5.69 11.35 19.05
C THR A 87 5.84 11.51 20.57
N LEU A 88 4.74 11.54 21.31
CA LEU A 88 4.77 11.57 22.77
C LEU A 88 5.50 10.37 23.35
N THR A 89 5.17 9.16 22.88
CA THR A 89 5.82 7.93 23.34
C THR A 89 7.31 7.86 22.97
N ALA A 90 7.73 8.48 21.85
CA ALA A 90 9.13 8.57 21.47
C ALA A 90 9.96 9.41 22.47
N VAL A 91 9.36 10.44 23.08
CA VAL A 91 10.04 11.26 24.11
C VAL A 91 10.38 10.42 25.36
N PHE A 92 9.53 9.44 25.69
CA PHE A 92 9.69 8.57 26.87
C PHE A 92 10.24 7.18 26.52
N ALA A 93 10.88 7.04 25.36
CA ALA A 93 11.34 5.74 24.85
C ALA A 93 12.44 5.11 25.72
N LEU A 94 12.38 3.79 25.90
CA LEU A 94 13.40 2.98 26.59
C LEU A 94 14.75 2.93 25.83
N ASN A 95 14.70 3.14 24.51
CA ASN A 95 15.84 3.24 23.63
C ASN A 95 15.80 4.58 22.87
N PRO A 96 16.21 5.72 23.48
CA PRO A 96 16.01 7.04 22.89
C PRO A 96 16.65 7.21 21.51
N THR A 97 17.89 6.73 21.32
CA THR A 97 18.60 6.85 20.03
C THR A 97 17.86 6.13 18.92
N GLY A 98 17.55 4.84 19.10
CA GLY A 98 16.81 4.06 18.11
C GLY A 98 15.39 4.60 17.89
N ALA A 99 14.75 5.12 18.96
CA ALA A 99 13.41 5.68 18.87
C ALA A 99 13.34 6.93 17.99
N TRP A 100 14.30 7.84 18.10
CA TRP A 100 14.32 9.05 17.26
C TRP A 100 14.68 8.75 15.80
N ASP A 101 15.53 7.75 15.54
CA ASP A 101 15.85 7.29 14.19
C ASP A 101 14.62 6.71 13.48
N GLU A 102 13.87 5.83 14.18
CA GLU A 102 12.67 5.23 13.64
C GLU A 102 11.51 6.26 13.56
N TRP A 103 11.32 7.10 14.58
CA TRP A 103 10.39 8.23 14.55
C TRP A 103 10.62 9.12 13.32
N SER A 104 11.87 9.49 13.04
CA SER A 104 12.23 10.30 11.87
C SER A 104 11.78 9.63 10.56
N THR A 105 11.93 8.32 10.46
CA THR A 105 11.51 7.54 9.29
C THR A 105 10.00 7.51 9.15
N VAL A 106 9.28 7.22 10.23
CA VAL A 106 7.82 7.17 10.27
C VAL A 106 7.21 8.55 10.00
N MET A 107 7.77 9.62 10.58
CA MET A 107 7.27 10.99 10.36
C MET A 107 7.42 11.46 8.91
N LYS A 108 8.48 11.05 8.21
CA LYS A 108 8.62 11.31 6.76
C LYS A 108 7.48 10.67 5.97
N THR A 109 7.12 9.43 6.27
CA THR A 109 5.98 8.74 5.67
C THR A 109 4.66 9.45 5.99
N MET A 110 4.41 9.81 7.25
CA MET A 110 3.17 10.50 7.65
C MET A 110 3.05 11.87 6.98
N LEU A 111 4.14 12.62 6.94
CA LEU A 111 4.19 13.93 6.28
C LEU A 111 3.84 13.83 4.80
N ILE A 112 4.44 12.88 4.07
CA ILE A 112 4.18 12.73 2.64
C ILE A 112 2.77 12.21 2.34
N VAL A 113 2.19 11.40 3.22
CA VAL A 113 0.79 10.96 3.13
C VAL A 113 -0.15 12.15 3.27
N ILE A 114 0.05 13.02 4.28
CA ILE A 114 -0.73 14.25 4.46
C ILE A 114 -0.52 15.20 3.28
N LEU A 115 0.72 15.35 2.80
CA LEU A 115 1.06 16.15 1.63
C LEU A 115 0.35 15.62 0.38
N THR A 116 0.32 14.29 0.18
CA THR A 116 -0.40 13.64 -0.91
C THR A 116 -1.89 14.00 -0.85
N ILE A 117 -2.52 13.92 0.33
CA ILE A 117 -3.92 14.31 0.52
C ILE A 117 -4.13 15.80 0.18
N ALA A 118 -3.18 16.66 0.51
CA ALA A 118 -3.26 18.10 0.22
C ALA A 118 -3.22 18.39 -1.29
N VAL A 119 -2.27 17.77 -2.02
CA VAL A 119 -1.98 18.07 -3.43
C VAL A 119 -2.85 17.33 -4.44
N VAL A 120 -3.45 16.19 -4.07
CA VAL A 120 -4.42 15.47 -4.91
C VAL A 120 -5.74 16.23 -4.90
N ARG A 121 -6.20 16.71 -6.08
CA ARG A 121 -7.35 17.61 -6.19
C ARG A 121 -8.38 17.21 -7.21
N THR A 122 -8.01 16.39 -8.17
CA THR A 122 -8.89 15.97 -9.27
C THR A 122 -9.09 14.47 -9.27
N VAL A 123 -10.15 14.01 -9.93
CA VAL A 123 -10.41 12.59 -10.18
C VAL A 123 -9.22 11.94 -10.90
N ASN A 124 -8.59 12.67 -11.83
CA ASN A 124 -7.43 12.17 -12.56
C ASN A 124 -6.20 12.02 -11.66
N ASP A 125 -6.02 12.89 -10.67
CA ASP A 125 -4.93 12.75 -9.70
C ASP A 125 -5.13 11.50 -8.81
N VAL A 126 -6.37 11.23 -8.38
CA VAL A 126 -6.69 9.99 -7.63
C VAL A 126 -6.42 8.75 -8.46
N LYS A 127 -6.86 8.74 -9.73
CA LYS A 127 -6.58 7.62 -10.65
C LYS A 127 -5.09 7.45 -10.90
N ALA A 128 -4.33 8.56 -11.02
CA ALA A 128 -2.88 8.53 -11.17
C ALA A 128 -2.18 7.99 -9.91
N LEU A 129 -2.60 8.41 -8.71
CA LEU A 129 -2.06 7.90 -7.46
C LEU A 129 -2.29 6.40 -7.34
N LEU A 130 -3.53 5.94 -7.57
CA LEU A 130 -3.85 4.52 -7.53
C LEU A 130 -3.06 3.72 -8.57
N LEU A 131 -2.93 4.23 -9.79
CA LEU A 131 -2.12 3.61 -10.85
C LEU A 131 -0.64 3.54 -10.46
N THR A 132 -0.10 4.59 -9.85
CA THR A 132 1.29 4.65 -9.39
C THR A 132 1.56 3.59 -8.32
N VAL A 133 0.70 3.47 -7.31
CA VAL A 133 0.80 2.43 -6.28
C VAL A 133 0.76 1.04 -6.90
N VAL A 134 -0.20 0.81 -7.80
CA VAL A 134 -0.36 -0.48 -8.49
C VAL A 134 0.82 -0.82 -9.39
N LEU A 135 1.36 0.13 -10.14
CA LEU A 135 2.53 -0.11 -11.00
C LEU A 135 3.78 -0.39 -10.17
N SER A 136 3.96 0.31 -9.05
CA SER A 136 5.13 0.13 -8.17
C SER A 136 5.19 -1.27 -7.57
N LEU A 137 4.09 -1.77 -7.04
CA LEU A 137 4.03 -3.11 -6.44
C LEU A 137 3.73 -4.20 -7.47
N GLY A 138 2.98 -3.86 -8.53
CA GLY A 138 2.72 -4.74 -9.66
C GLY A 138 3.98 -5.15 -10.40
N PHE A 139 5.02 -4.31 -10.40
CA PHE A 139 6.35 -4.70 -10.91
C PHE A 139 6.90 -5.93 -10.16
N TRP A 140 6.85 -5.92 -8.83
CA TRP A 140 7.30 -7.05 -8.00
C TRP A 140 6.41 -8.26 -8.18
N GLY A 141 5.09 -8.08 -8.22
CA GLY A 141 4.13 -9.15 -8.45
C GLY A 141 4.28 -9.79 -9.83
N PHE A 142 4.45 -8.98 -10.87
CA PHE A 142 4.68 -9.45 -12.24
C PHE A 142 5.99 -10.25 -12.36
N LYS A 143 7.11 -9.66 -11.89
CA LYS A 143 8.42 -10.29 -11.90
C LYS A 143 8.41 -11.60 -11.11
N GLY A 144 7.86 -11.55 -9.87
CA GLY A 144 7.78 -12.70 -8.99
C GLY A 144 6.87 -13.80 -9.51
N GLY A 145 5.72 -13.44 -10.13
CA GLY A 145 4.81 -14.42 -10.73
C GLY A 145 5.44 -15.15 -11.91
N LEU A 146 6.13 -14.43 -12.80
CA LEU A 146 6.89 -15.06 -13.88
C LEU A 146 8.02 -15.96 -13.36
N TRP A 147 8.72 -15.50 -12.32
CA TRP A 147 9.78 -16.29 -11.68
C TRP A 147 9.24 -17.57 -11.05
N THR A 148 8.13 -17.49 -10.32
CA THR A 148 7.47 -18.66 -9.72
C THR A 148 7.06 -19.67 -10.79
N ILE A 149 6.48 -19.21 -11.91
CA ILE A 149 6.12 -20.09 -13.04
C ILE A 149 7.37 -20.71 -13.67
N ALA A 150 8.39 -19.90 -13.95
CA ALA A 150 9.60 -20.37 -14.62
C ALA A 150 10.41 -21.37 -13.79
N THR A 151 10.36 -21.25 -12.46
CA THR A 151 11.09 -22.14 -11.54
C THR A 151 10.23 -23.26 -10.96
N GLY A 152 8.97 -23.38 -11.39
CA GLY A 152 8.01 -24.34 -10.80
C GLY A 152 7.78 -24.12 -9.30
N GLY A 153 8.03 -22.90 -8.79
CA GLY A 153 7.89 -22.55 -7.37
C GLY A 153 9.04 -23.01 -6.46
N HIS A 154 10.11 -23.59 -7.00
CA HIS A 154 11.23 -24.10 -6.19
C HIS A 154 12.09 -23.02 -5.53
N ASN A 155 12.09 -21.80 -6.05
CA ASN A 155 12.93 -20.71 -5.57
C ASN A 155 12.08 -19.61 -4.93
N GLY A 156 12.36 -19.32 -3.66
CA GLY A 156 11.71 -18.25 -2.92
C GLY A 156 11.95 -16.86 -3.54
N LEU A 157 11.07 -15.93 -3.21
CA LEU A 157 11.11 -14.55 -3.70
C LEU A 157 11.63 -13.62 -2.61
N LEU A 158 12.57 -12.74 -2.97
CA LEU A 158 13.07 -11.69 -2.10
C LEU A 158 12.83 -10.32 -2.75
N GLY A 159 12.59 -9.33 -1.93
CA GLY A 159 12.50 -7.94 -2.35
C GLY A 159 13.85 -7.24 -2.36
N PRO A 160 13.88 -5.93 -2.61
CA PRO A 160 15.11 -5.15 -2.64
C PRO A 160 15.75 -5.04 -1.25
N PRO A 161 17.06 -5.27 -1.12
CA PRO A 161 17.73 -5.28 0.19
C PRO A 161 17.67 -3.90 0.88
N GLY A 162 17.60 -3.92 2.21
CA GLY A 162 17.54 -2.72 3.03
C GLY A 162 16.25 -1.90 2.89
N THR A 163 15.14 -2.55 2.57
CA THR A 163 13.80 -1.95 2.51
C THR A 163 12.81 -2.70 3.40
N TYR A 164 11.65 -2.11 3.64
CA TYR A 164 10.56 -2.79 4.37
C TYR A 164 10.09 -4.10 3.71
N ILE A 165 10.30 -4.26 2.40
CA ILE A 165 9.87 -5.43 1.64
C ILE A 165 11.04 -6.36 1.24
N SER A 166 12.14 -6.34 2.00
CA SER A 166 13.37 -7.08 1.65
C SER A 166 13.24 -8.60 1.73
N ASP A 167 12.49 -9.10 2.69
CA ASP A 167 12.29 -10.55 2.85
C ASP A 167 11.01 -11.04 2.14
N ASN A 168 10.90 -12.37 2.02
CA ASN A 168 9.79 -13.01 1.31
C ASN A 168 8.42 -12.74 1.94
N ASN A 169 8.32 -12.65 3.27
CA ASN A 169 7.05 -12.46 3.97
C ASN A 169 6.56 -11.02 3.84
N THR A 170 7.45 -10.04 4.02
CA THR A 170 7.13 -8.61 3.89
C THR A 170 6.79 -8.24 2.46
N LEU A 171 7.52 -8.79 1.47
CA LEU A 171 7.18 -8.65 0.06
C LEU A 171 5.80 -9.25 -0.25
N ALA A 172 5.51 -10.44 0.29
CA ALA A 172 4.23 -11.11 0.09
C ALA A 172 3.07 -10.31 0.69
N LEU A 173 3.26 -9.70 1.88
CA LEU A 173 2.26 -8.79 2.48
C LEU A 173 1.99 -7.58 1.57
N ALA A 174 3.03 -6.96 1.04
CA ALA A 174 2.88 -5.83 0.13
C ALA A 174 2.12 -6.23 -1.15
N MET A 175 2.47 -7.40 -1.73
CA MET A 175 1.81 -7.94 -2.91
C MET A 175 0.34 -8.27 -2.65
N ILE A 176 0.02 -9.03 -1.59
CA ILE A 176 -1.36 -9.43 -1.29
C ILE A 176 -2.25 -8.20 -1.05
N THR A 177 -1.75 -7.20 -0.33
CA THR A 177 -2.44 -5.94 -0.08
C THR A 177 -2.71 -5.16 -1.38
N SER A 178 -1.84 -5.27 -2.40
CA SER A 178 -1.96 -4.54 -3.66
C SER A 178 -2.89 -5.18 -4.69
N ILE A 179 -3.18 -6.49 -4.61
CA ILE A 179 -4.04 -7.20 -5.58
C ILE A 179 -5.42 -6.54 -5.76
N PRO A 180 -6.16 -6.19 -4.69
CA PRO A 180 -7.44 -5.51 -4.86
C PRO A 180 -7.33 -4.16 -5.56
N LEU A 181 -6.23 -3.42 -5.33
CA LEU A 181 -5.99 -2.14 -5.99
C LEU A 181 -5.78 -2.30 -7.51
N MET A 182 -5.19 -3.43 -7.95
CA MET A 182 -5.08 -3.77 -9.38
C MET A 182 -6.45 -4.00 -10.01
N VAL A 183 -7.37 -4.64 -9.29
CA VAL A 183 -8.78 -4.79 -9.70
C VAL A 183 -9.48 -3.43 -9.77
N ALA A 184 -9.21 -2.52 -8.82
CA ALA A 184 -9.72 -1.16 -8.87
C ALA A 184 -9.23 -0.41 -10.11
N VAL A 185 -7.94 -0.51 -10.49
CA VAL A 185 -7.40 0.07 -11.72
C VAL A 185 -8.10 -0.51 -12.96
N ALA A 186 -8.36 -1.82 -12.98
CA ALA A 186 -9.07 -2.46 -14.10
C ALA A 186 -10.50 -1.92 -14.29
N SER A 187 -11.14 -1.36 -13.23
CA SER A 187 -12.51 -0.83 -13.31
C SER A 187 -12.63 0.47 -14.10
N PHE A 188 -11.57 1.26 -14.21
CA PHE A 188 -11.53 2.50 -15.00
C PHE A 188 -10.52 2.44 -16.17
N ALA A 189 -10.05 1.26 -16.50
CA ALA A 189 -9.12 1.07 -17.61
C ALA A 189 -9.73 1.55 -18.94
N PRO A 190 -9.03 2.38 -19.73
CA PRO A 190 -9.58 3.03 -20.91
C PRO A 190 -9.85 2.07 -22.08
N THR A 191 -9.18 0.91 -22.10
CA THR A 191 -9.31 -0.08 -23.16
C THR A 191 -9.46 -1.50 -22.60
N LYS A 192 -10.00 -2.40 -23.43
CA LYS A 192 -10.07 -3.83 -23.07
C LYS A 192 -8.68 -4.44 -22.81
N TRP A 193 -7.66 -3.97 -23.51
CA TRP A 193 -6.29 -4.45 -23.35
C TRP A 193 -5.67 -3.98 -22.02
N THR A 194 -5.82 -2.72 -21.66
CA THR A 194 -5.33 -2.21 -20.37
C THR A 194 -6.06 -2.86 -19.20
N LYS A 195 -7.37 -3.15 -19.34
CA LYS A 195 -8.13 -3.92 -18.36
C LYS A 195 -7.57 -5.34 -18.20
N ARG A 196 -7.34 -6.04 -19.33
CA ARG A 196 -6.76 -7.40 -19.31
C ARG A 196 -5.35 -7.40 -18.72
N ALA A 197 -4.53 -6.39 -19.05
CA ALA A 197 -3.19 -6.24 -18.48
C ALA A 197 -3.24 -6.07 -16.97
N ALA A 198 -4.11 -5.21 -16.43
CA ALA A 198 -4.26 -5.01 -14.98
C ALA A 198 -4.70 -6.31 -14.26
N ILE A 199 -5.64 -7.05 -14.84
CA ILE A 199 -6.06 -8.36 -14.30
C ILE A 199 -4.94 -9.39 -14.43
N GLY A 200 -4.20 -9.44 -15.56
CA GLY A 200 -3.05 -10.32 -15.75
C GLY A 200 -1.95 -10.08 -14.70
N VAL A 201 -1.64 -8.81 -14.40
CA VAL A 201 -0.70 -8.45 -13.32
C VAL A 201 -1.25 -8.90 -11.95
N ALA A 202 -2.55 -8.75 -11.69
CA ALA A 202 -3.16 -9.23 -10.44
C ALA A 202 -3.03 -10.75 -10.28
N VAL A 203 -3.26 -11.51 -11.35
CA VAL A 203 -3.09 -12.98 -11.36
C VAL A 203 -1.63 -13.37 -11.14
N LEU A 204 -0.68 -12.75 -11.86
CA LEU A 204 0.74 -13.01 -11.64
C LEU A 204 1.19 -12.63 -10.23
N THR A 205 0.64 -11.55 -9.68
CA THR A 205 0.90 -11.17 -8.27
C THR A 205 0.37 -12.21 -7.31
N ALA A 206 -0.81 -12.79 -7.54
CA ALA A 206 -1.34 -13.87 -6.72
C ALA A 206 -0.46 -15.13 -6.79
N ILE A 207 0.03 -15.51 -7.98
CA ILE A 207 1.00 -16.59 -8.16
C ILE A 207 2.30 -16.29 -7.40
N SER A 208 2.78 -15.04 -7.48
CA SER A 208 3.96 -14.56 -6.73
C SER A 208 3.79 -14.71 -5.22
N VAL A 209 2.61 -14.37 -4.68
CA VAL A 209 2.29 -14.52 -3.25
C VAL A 209 2.37 -15.99 -2.83
N ILE A 210 1.83 -16.91 -3.61
CA ILE A 210 1.91 -18.34 -3.33
C ILE A 210 3.37 -18.81 -3.37
N GLY A 211 4.13 -18.43 -4.41
CA GLY A 211 5.55 -18.75 -4.56
C GLY A 211 6.49 -18.07 -3.55
N SER A 212 5.96 -17.18 -2.72
CA SER A 212 6.77 -16.52 -1.66
C SER A 212 7.00 -17.40 -0.43
N TYR A 213 6.30 -18.52 -0.27
CA TYR A 213 6.32 -19.37 0.92
C TYR A 213 5.86 -18.66 2.21
N SER A 214 5.08 -17.58 2.11
CA SER A 214 4.60 -16.80 3.25
C SER A 214 3.25 -17.32 3.77
N ARG A 215 3.26 -18.01 4.90
CA ARG A 215 2.05 -18.47 5.60
C ARG A 215 1.10 -17.32 5.95
N GLY A 216 1.65 -16.20 6.44
CA GLY A 216 0.86 -15.01 6.80
C GLY A 216 0.15 -14.38 5.59
N ALA A 217 0.83 -14.31 4.43
CA ALA A 217 0.22 -13.78 3.21
C ALA A 217 -0.87 -14.71 2.65
N LEU A 218 -0.74 -16.03 2.80
CA LEU A 218 -1.79 -16.98 2.43
C LEU A 218 -3.04 -16.80 3.32
N LEU A 219 -2.88 -16.63 4.63
CA LEU A 219 -4.00 -16.32 5.54
C LEU A 219 -4.66 -14.99 5.16
N GLY A 220 -3.87 -13.96 4.83
CA GLY A 220 -4.40 -12.70 4.30
C GLY A 220 -5.20 -12.90 3.00
N GLY A 221 -4.69 -13.72 2.09
CA GLY A 221 -5.36 -14.10 0.85
C GLY A 221 -6.67 -14.84 1.09
N ALA A 222 -6.67 -15.79 2.02
CA ALA A 222 -7.89 -16.54 2.41
C ALA A 222 -8.95 -15.59 3.00
N ALA A 223 -8.56 -14.69 3.91
CA ALA A 223 -9.49 -13.70 4.49
C ALA A 223 -10.08 -12.77 3.43
N MET A 224 -9.24 -12.28 2.51
CA MET A 224 -9.69 -11.44 1.39
C MET A 224 -10.65 -12.20 0.46
N THR A 225 -10.33 -13.44 0.12
CA THR A 225 -11.15 -14.31 -0.73
C THR A 225 -12.50 -14.58 -0.09
N LEU A 226 -12.52 -14.92 1.20
CA LEU A 226 -13.75 -15.10 1.98
C LEU A 226 -14.59 -13.83 1.98
N PHE A 227 -13.98 -12.66 2.23
CA PHE A 227 -14.69 -11.39 2.24
C PHE A 227 -15.27 -11.04 0.87
N LEU A 228 -14.51 -11.22 -0.21
CA LEU A 228 -14.99 -11.02 -1.59
C LEU A 228 -16.15 -11.95 -1.91
N TRP A 229 -16.07 -13.21 -1.50
CA TRP A 229 -17.16 -14.18 -1.69
C TRP A 229 -18.43 -13.76 -0.95
N LEU A 230 -18.30 -13.39 0.34
CA LEU A 230 -19.44 -12.93 1.16
C LEU A 230 -20.12 -11.69 0.57
N LYS A 231 -19.38 -10.81 -0.09
CA LYS A 231 -19.88 -9.57 -0.73
C LYS A 231 -20.26 -9.73 -2.21
N SER A 232 -20.02 -10.89 -2.80
CA SER A 232 -20.38 -11.18 -4.19
C SER A 232 -21.89 -11.29 -4.37
N HIS A 233 -22.40 -10.68 -5.46
CA HIS A 233 -23.79 -10.84 -5.90
C HIS A 233 -24.06 -12.26 -6.43
N SER A 234 -23.05 -12.92 -6.99
CA SER A 234 -23.16 -14.28 -7.58
C SER A 234 -22.32 -15.26 -6.76
N LYS A 235 -22.72 -15.54 -5.53
CA LYS A 235 -21.96 -16.39 -4.57
C LYS A 235 -21.58 -17.75 -5.14
N LEU A 236 -22.49 -18.41 -5.87
CA LEU A 236 -22.23 -19.73 -6.48
C LEU A 236 -21.11 -19.65 -7.54
N LYS A 237 -21.17 -18.66 -8.46
CA LYS A 237 -20.15 -18.50 -9.51
C LYS A 237 -18.79 -18.15 -8.91
N THR A 238 -18.77 -17.22 -7.95
CA THR A 238 -17.52 -16.79 -7.27
C THR A 238 -16.96 -17.92 -6.41
N GLY A 239 -17.82 -18.65 -5.68
CA GLY A 239 -17.42 -19.81 -4.89
C GLY A 239 -16.86 -20.95 -5.75
N PHE A 240 -17.53 -21.27 -6.86
CA PHE A 240 -17.02 -22.26 -7.82
C PHE A 240 -15.66 -21.86 -8.42
N LEU A 241 -15.50 -20.59 -8.81
CA LEU A 241 -14.22 -20.08 -9.31
C LEU A 241 -13.10 -20.26 -8.29
N PHE A 242 -13.34 -19.89 -7.03
CA PHE A 242 -12.34 -20.04 -5.97
C PHE A 242 -12.06 -21.52 -5.65
N ALA A 243 -13.11 -22.35 -5.59
CA ALA A 243 -12.97 -23.79 -5.36
C ALA A 243 -12.20 -24.51 -6.47
N LEU A 244 -12.22 -23.98 -7.69
CA LEU A 244 -11.45 -24.52 -8.82
C LEU A 244 -10.01 -24.01 -8.84
N VAL A 245 -9.83 -22.69 -8.70
CA VAL A 245 -8.52 -22.04 -8.93
C VAL A 245 -7.56 -22.23 -7.77
N ILE A 246 -8.05 -22.14 -6.51
CA ILE A 246 -7.18 -22.23 -5.34
C ILE A 246 -6.52 -23.62 -5.23
N PRO A 247 -7.25 -24.74 -5.25
CA PRO A 247 -6.64 -26.08 -5.19
C PRO A 247 -5.66 -26.32 -6.35
N LEU A 248 -6.01 -25.87 -7.58
CA LEU A 248 -5.14 -26.03 -8.73
C LEU A 248 -3.78 -25.33 -8.53
N LEU A 249 -3.79 -24.13 -7.97
CA LEU A 249 -2.56 -23.39 -7.65
C LEU A 249 -1.76 -24.05 -6.53
N LEU A 250 -2.43 -24.61 -5.50
CA LEU A 250 -1.77 -25.27 -4.39
C LEU A 250 -1.12 -26.60 -4.81
N VAL A 251 -1.82 -27.40 -5.62
CA VAL A 251 -1.29 -28.68 -6.14
C VAL A 251 -0.09 -28.46 -7.07
N ALA A 252 -0.01 -27.31 -7.74
CA ALA A 252 1.13 -27.00 -8.60
C ALA A 252 2.42 -26.62 -7.82
N MET A 253 2.37 -26.49 -6.48
CA MET A 253 3.52 -26.15 -5.66
C MET A 253 4.41 -27.38 -5.36
N PRO A 254 5.74 -27.17 -5.21
CA PRO A 254 6.68 -28.26 -4.92
C PRO A 254 6.49 -28.82 -3.50
N PRO A 255 6.98 -30.07 -3.21
CA PRO A 255 6.86 -30.69 -1.90
C PRO A 255 7.41 -29.84 -0.76
N ALA A 256 8.54 -29.15 -0.95
CA ALA A 256 9.12 -28.26 0.07
C ALA A 256 8.17 -27.12 0.48
N TRP A 257 7.30 -26.66 -0.42
CA TRP A 257 6.26 -25.68 -0.08
C TRP A 257 5.19 -26.33 0.83
N MET A 258 4.79 -27.55 0.54
CA MET A 258 3.82 -28.30 1.34
C MET A 258 4.37 -28.58 2.75
N GLU A 259 5.64 -29.04 2.87
CA GLU A 259 6.30 -29.27 4.16
C GLU A 259 6.29 -28.00 5.00
N ARG A 260 6.60 -26.83 4.38
CA ARG A 260 6.56 -25.55 5.09
C ARG A 260 5.14 -25.16 5.53
N MET A 261 4.09 -25.54 4.82
CA MET A 261 2.70 -25.31 5.25
C MET A 261 2.30 -26.25 6.38
N HIS A 262 2.68 -27.52 6.31
CA HIS A 262 2.38 -28.54 7.35
C HIS A 262 3.13 -28.30 8.67
N SER A 263 4.22 -27.53 8.69
CA SER A 263 4.91 -27.18 9.96
C SER A 263 4.03 -26.38 10.94
N ILE A 264 2.85 -25.91 10.50
CA ILE A 264 1.86 -25.27 11.37
C ILE A 264 1.29 -26.26 12.40
N ASP A 265 1.17 -27.53 12.03
CA ASP A 265 0.56 -28.56 12.89
C ASP A 265 1.43 -28.88 14.13
N ASN A 266 2.75 -28.63 14.03
CA ASN A 266 3.74 -28.85 15.10
C ASN A 266 4.37 -27.54 15.58
N TYR A 267 3.57 -26.46 15.75
CA TYR A 267 4.07 -25.12 16.08
C TYR A 267 4.91 -25.04 17.34
N GLN A 268 4.70 -25.95 18.32
CA GLN A 268 5.49 -26.02 19.57
C GLN A 268 6.96 -26.42 19.32
N GLN A 269 7.25 -27.12 18.23
CA GLN A 269 8.59 -27.48 17.78
C GLN A 269 9.17 -26.46 16.79
N ASP A 270 8.35 -25.55 16.25
CA ASP A 270 8.79 -24.49 15.37
C ASP A 270 9.37 -23.31 16.18
N ALA A 271 10.69 -23.23 16.23
CA ALA A 271 11.41 -22.16 16.94
C ALA A 271 10.95 -20.75 16.51
N SER A 272 10.54 -20.58 15.23
CA SER A 272 10.00 -19.32 14.72
C SER A 272 8.61 -18.99 15.30
N ALA A 273 7.76 -19.98 15.49
CA ALA A 273 6.43 -19.78 16.09
C ALA A 273 6.55 -19.47 17.59
N MET A 274 7.37 -20.24 18.30
CA MET A 274 7.62 -20.04 19.75
C MET A 274 8.30 -18.70 20.03
N GLY A 275 9.28 -18.30 19.19
CA GLY A 275 9.92 -16.99 19.30
C GLY A 275 8.94 -15.82 19.13
N ARG A 276 7.93 -15.95 18.22
CA ARG A 276 6.87 -14.94 18.07
C ARG A 276 5.98 -14.87 19.31
N ILE A 277 5.54 -16.01 19.84
CA ILE A 277 4.71 -16.06 21.06
C ILE A 277 5.44 -15.38 22.21
N ASN A 278 6.73 -15.67 22.38
CA ASN A 278 7.59 -15.03 23.38
C ASN A 278 7.67 -13.51 23.17
N SER A 279 7.84 -13.07 21.93
CA SER A 279 7.87 -11.65 21.57
C SER A 279 6.52 -10.94 21.77
N TRP A 280 5.40 -11.63 21.59
CA TRP A 280 4.08 -11.09 21.91
C TRP A 280 3.88 -10.96 23.41
N GLY A 281 4.33 -11.94 24.19
CA GLY A 281 4.40 -11.85 25.65
C GLY A 281 5.25 -10.67 26.13
N PHE A 282 6.40 -10.44 25.49
CA PHE A 282 7.23 -9.26 25.73
C PHE A 282 6.44 -7.96 25.51
N ALA A 283 5.74 -7.81 24.37
CA ALA A 283 4.96 -6.61 24.07
C ALA A 283 3.85 -6.37 25.11
N ILE A 284 3.15 -7.43 25.54
CA ILE A 284 2.12 -7.36 26.59
C ILE A 284 2.75 -6.91 27.92
N ASN A 285 3.88 -7.48 28.31
CA ASN A 285 4.55 -7.14 29.56
C ASN A 285 5.04 -5.68 29.56
N VAL A 286 5.62 -5.20 28.43
CA VAL A 286 6.00 -3.79 28.30
C VAL A 286 4.76 -2.90 28.48
N ALA A 287 3.67 -3.18 27.79
CA ALA A 287 2.45 -2.37 27.86
C ALA A 287 1.77 -2.40 29.24
N ASN A 288 1.90 -3.52 29.98
CA ASN A 288 1.37 -3.64 31.35
C ASN A 288 2.17 -2.82 32.36
N HIS A 289 3.50 -2.74 32.20
CA HIS A 289 4.37 -1.99 33.10
C HIS A 289 4.50 -0.52 32.71
N LEU A 290 4.38 -0.20 31.43
CA LEU A 290 4.56 1.14 30.87
C LEU A 290 3.32 1.57 30.08
N PRO A 291 2.46 2.44 30.64
CA PRO A 291 1.21 2.87 29.96
C PRO A 291 1.43 3.52 28.59
N LEU A 292 2.60 4.16 28.39
CA LEU A 292 2.99 4.76 27.11
C LEU A 292 3.66 3.76 26.16
N GLY A 293 3.87 2.49 26.60
CA GLY A 293 4.73 1.56 25.89
C GLY A 293 6.22 1.90 26.05
N GLY A 294 7.09 1.19 25.31
CA GLY A 294 8.53 1.40 25.40
C GLY A 294 9.09 2.42 24.40
N GLY A 295 8.24 3.09 23.59
CA GLY A 295 8.65 3.95 22.49
C GLY A 295 9.06 3.14 21.24
N PHE A 296 9.34 3.84 20.13
CA PHE A 296 9.90 3.18 18.95
C PHE A 296 11.19 2.42 19.27
N ALA A 297 11.52 1.42 18.45
CA ALA A 297 12.72 0.59 18.60
C ALA A 297 12.86 -0.06 19.99
N THR A 298 11.74 -0.39 20.64
CA THR A 298 11.71 -1.07 21.94
C THR A 298 12.19 -2.53 21.85
N PHE A 299 11.98 -3.20 20.73
CA PHE A 299 12.40 -4.59 20.54
C PHE A 299 13.93 -4.69 20.34
N THR A 300 14.65 -4.59 21.44
CA THR A 300 16.12 -4.78 21.50
C THR A 300 16.48 -5.92 22.45
N PRO A 301 17.60 -6.62 22.25
CA PRO A 301 18.01 -7.70 23.16
C PRO A 301 18.07 -7.27 24.63
N LYS A 302 18.56 -6.06 24.91
CA LYS A 302 18.68 -5.51 26.27
C LYS A 302 17.34 -5.32 26.96
N ILE A 303 16.35 -4.74 26.28
CA ILE A 303 15.02 -4.50 26.84
C ILE A 303 14.25 -5.82 26.91
N PHE A 304 14.47 -6.72 25.94
CA PHE A 304 13.84 -8.03 25.88
C PHE A 304 14.20 -8.88 27.11
N GLN A 305 15.46 -8.82 27.60
CA GLN A 305 15.89 -9.50 28.83
C GLN A 305 15.11 -9.07 30.07
N ILE A 306 14.50 -7.86 30.07
CA ILE A 306 13.79 -7.35 31.25
C ILE A 306 12.30 -7.77 31.21
N TYR A 307 11.68 -7.77 30.03
CA TYR A 307 10.23 -7.91 29.90
C TYR A 307 9.75 -9.18 29.22
N ALA A 308 10.63 -9.95 28.54
CA ALA A 308 10.21 -11.17 27.86
C ALA A 308 9.90 -12.30 28.84
N PRO A 309 8.90 -13.15 28.55
CA PRO A 309 8.66 -14.38 29.30
C PRO A 309 9.88 -15.30 29.31
N ASP A 310 10.56 -15.47 28.17
CA ASP A 310 11.84 -16.14 28.04
C ASP A 310 12.89 -15.12 27.53
N PRO A 311 13.81 -14.65 28.41
CA PRO A 311 14.81 -13.64 28.06
C PRO A 311 15.96 -14.18 27.19
N THR A 312 16.07 -15.50 27.02
CA THR A 312 17.19 -16.14 26.32
C THR A 312 17.01 -16.13 24.79
N VAL A 313 15.78 -16.03 24.29
CA VAL A 313 15.45 -16.13 22.87
C VAL A 313 14.86 -14.82 22.37
N PHE A 314 15.71 -13.96 21.80
CA PHE A 314 15.28 -12.67 21.26
C PHE A 314 14.60 -12.80 19.91
N TYR A 315 13.42 -12.17 19.78
CA TYR A 315 12.71 -11.98 18.54
C TYR A 315 12.11 -10.58 18.46
N VAL A 316 11.99 -10.01 17.24
CA VAL A 316 11.17 -8.82 16.99
C VAL A 316 9.69 -9.18 16.99
N ALA A 317 8.80 -8.18 17.04
CA ALA A 317 7.35 -8.39 17.21
C ALA A 317 6.71 -9.36 16.21
N HIS A 318 7.15 -9.38 14.94
CA HIS A 318 6.53 -10.13 13.86
C HIS A 318 4.99 -10.05 13.86
N SER A 319 4.45 -8.89 14.22
CA SER A 319 3.02 -8.57 14.21
C SER A 319 2.85 -7.06 14.28
N ILE A 320 2.03 -6.49 13.38
CA ILE A 320 1.69 -5.05 13.42
C ILE A 320 1.01 -4.68 14.74
N TYR A 321 0.26 -5.59 15.33
CA TYR A 321 -0.48 -5.35 16.58
C TYR A 321 0.46 -5.31 17.77
N PHE A 322 1.29 -6.33 17.93
CA PHE A 322 2.23 -6.41 19.04
C PHE A 322 3.42 -5.47 18.90
N GLN A 323 3.78 -5.08 17.66
CA GLN A 323 4.73 -4.00 17.42
C GLN A 323 4.19 -2.69 18.02
N VAL A 324 3.00 -2.28 17.61
CA VAL A 324 2.38 -1.04 18.10
C VAL A 324 2.08 -1.11 19.60
N LEU A 325 1.66 -2.29 20.11
CA LEU A 325 1.41 -2.49 21.55
C LEU A 325 2.68 -2.30 22.38
N GLY A 326 3.76 -2.95 22.01
CA GLY A 326 5.03 -2.84 22.75
C GLY A 326 5.64 -1.44 22.67
N GLU A 327 5.55 -0.80 21.50
CA GLU A 327 6.14 0.52 21.28
C GLU A 327 5.27 1.67 21.84
N HIS A 328 3.94 1.59 21.74
CA HIS A 328 3.05 2.72 22.04
C HIS A 328 1.94 2.42 23.04
N GLY A 329 2.01 1.26 23.69
CA GLY A 329 1.05 0.84 24.71
C GLY A 329 -0.35 0.54 24.14
N TYR A 330 -1.30 0.26 25.04
CA TYR A 330 -2.69 -0.04 24.69
C TYR A 330 -3.38 1.12 23.98
N ILE A 331 -3.08 2.37 24.39
CA ILE A 331 -3.66 3.56 23.75
C ILE A 331 -3.18 3.67 22.31
N GLY A 332 -1.87 3.46 22.05
CA GLY A 332 -1.32 3.47 20.71
C GLY A 332 -1.95 2.40 19.82
N LEU A 333 -2.09 1.17 20.32
CA LEU A 333 -2.79 0.11 19.61
C LEU A 333 -4.26 0.46 19.31
N PHE A 334 -4.98 1.00 20.28
CA PHE A 334 -6.38 1.44 20.09
C PHE A 334 -6.48 2.51 19.00
N LEU A 335 -5.62 3.53 19.05
CA LEU A 335 -5.59 4.61 18.05
C LEU A 335 -5.25 4.08 16.65
N TYR A 336 -4.31 3.14 16.56
CA TYR A 336 -3.93 2.49 15.32
C TYR A 336 -5.09 1.70 14.70
N LEU A 337 -5.80 0.90 15.49
CA LEU A 337 -6.96 0.14 15.04
C LEU A 337 -8.14 1.05 14.65
N LEU A 338 -8.35 2.10 15.40
CA LEU A 338 -9.39 3.10 15.15
C LEU A 338 -9.17 3.83 13.81
N MET A 339 -7.93 4.05 13.41
CA MET A 339 -7.58 4.62 12.10
C MET A 339 -8.11 3.73 10.94
N PHE A 340 -7.90 2.40 11.01
CA PHE A 340 -8.43 1.49 9.99
C PHE A 340 -9.95 1.37 10.04
N LEU A 341 -10.56 1.45 11.23
CA LEU A 341 -12.01 1.49 11.36
C LEU A 341 -12.61 2.73 10.67
N PHE A 342 -12.00 3.92 10.85
CA PHE A 342 -12.45 5.13 10.17
C PHE A 342 -12.23 5.07 8.66
N ALA A 343 -11.12 4.48 8.20
CA ALA A 343 -10.89 4.21 6.78
C ALA A 343 -11.96 3.28 6.19
N TRP A 344 -12.28 2.20 6.91
CA TRP A 344 -13.35 1.29 6.53
C TRP A 344 -14.70 2.01 6.40
N ARG A 345 -15.06 2.82 7.40
CA ARG A 345 -16.30 3.62 7.40
C ARG A 345 -16.32 4.64 6.25
N THR A 346 -15.17 5.25 5.94
CA THR A 346 -15.03 6.16 4.80
C THR A 346 -15.27 5.41 3.48
N GLY A 347 -14.69 4.24 3.29
CA GLY A 347 -14.97 3.38 2.13
C GLY A 347 -16.47 3.05 2.00
N SER A 348 -17.10 2.65 3.10
CA SER A 348 -18.55 2.35 3.12
C SER A 348 -19.41 3.57 2.81
N ARG A 349 -19.01 4.75 3.27
CA ARG A 349 -19.69 6.03 2.98
C ARG A 349 -19.59 6.40 1.51
N ILE A 350 -18.39 6.24 0.90
CA ILE A 350 -18.18 6.47 -0.52
C ILE A 350 -19.10 5.54 -1.34
N VAL A 351 -19.09 4.24 -1.06
CA VAL A 351 -19.93 3.25 -1.75
C VAL A 351 -21.39 3.62 -1.68
N ARG A 352 -21.90 4.03 -0.50
CA ARG A 352 -23.28 4.44 -0.31
C ARG A 352 -23.62 5.72 -1.09
N LYS A 353 -22.72 6.72 -1.08
CA LYS A 353 -22.91 7.98 -1.82
C LYS A 353 -22.87 7.80 -3.34
N CYS A 354 -22.03 6.88 -3.84
CA CYS A 354 -21.99 6.54 -5.26
C CYS A 354 -23.32 5.88 -5.74
N GLY A 355 -23.99 5.15 -4.85
CA GLY A 355 -25.26 4.48 -5.16
C GLY A 355 -25.16 3.58 -6.39
N THR A 356 -26.16 3.69 -7.27
CA THR A 356 -26.22 2.96 -8.56
C THR A 356 -25.78 3.81 -9.75
N ASN A 357 -25.26 5.04 -9.52
CA ASN A 357 -24.85 5.92 -10.62
C ASN A 357 -23.65 5.30 -11.38
N PRO A 358 -23.82 5.00 -12.71
CA PRO A 358 -22.75 4.39 -13.51
C PRO A 358 -21.49 5.26 -13.62
N GLU A 359 -21.61 6.58 -13.51
CA GLU A 359 -20.47 7.51 -13.54
C GLU A 359 -19.51 7.28 -12.37
N TYR A 360 -20.05 6.93 -11.20
CA TYR A 360 -19.28 6.68 -9.97
C TYR A 360 -19.00 5.20 -9.71
N ALA A 361 -19.36 4.29 -10.62
CA ALA A 361 -19.15 2.85 -10.45
C ALA A 361 -17.68 2.49 -10.21
N TRP A 362 -16.74 3.17 -10.88
CA TRP A 362 -15.30 3.01 -10.67
C TRP A 362 -14.88 3.43 -9.26
N ALA A 363 -15.45 4.51 -8.73
CA ALA A 363 -15.14 5.02 -7.40
C ALA A 363 -15.67 4.08 -6.31
N ALA A 364 -16.90 3.59 -6.47
CA ALA A 364 -17.47 2.58 -5.58
C ALA A 364 -16.63 1.28 -5.58
N THR A 365 -16.15 0.86 -6.76
CA THR A 365 -15.25 -0.30 -6.89
C THR A 365 -13.92 -0.02 -6.20
N THR A 366 -13.30 1.14 -6.42
CA THR A 366 -12.06 1.53 -5.77
C THR A 366 -12.20 1.53 -4.25
N ALA A 367 -13.28 2.12 -3.71
CA ALA A 367 -13.52 2.13 -2.27
C ALA A 367 -13.69 0.71 -1.68
N ARG A 368 -14.42 -0.18 -2.35
CA ARG A 368 -14.54 -1.60 -1.94
C ARG A 368 -13.19 -2.31 -1.99
N MET A 369 -12.39 -2.08 -3.02
CA MET A 369 -11.09 -2.71 -3.16
C MET A 369 -10.09 -2.20 -2.11
N CYS A 370 -10.15 -0.93 -1.73
CA CYS A 370 -9.39 -0.42 -0.57
C CYS A 370 -9.80 -1.12 0.74
N GLN A 371 -11.09 -1.38 0.95
CA GLN A 371 -11.55 -2.16 2.12
C GLN A 371 -11.01 -3.59 2.09
N VAL A 372 -11.01 -4.25 0.94
CA VAL A 372 -10.40 -5.60 0.79
C VAL A 372 -8.90 -5.56 1.05
N SER A 373 -8.18 -4.53 0.55
CA SER A 373 -6.77 -4.29 0.86
C SER A 373 -6.51 -4.17 2.37
N ILE A 374 -7.36 -3.42 3.09
CA ILE A 374 -7.26 -3.29 4.55
C ILE A 374 -7.40 -4.65 5.22
N ILE A 375 -8.35 -5.51 4.81
CA ILE A 375 -8.49 -6.87 5.35
C ILE A 375 -7.21 -7.67 5.11
N GLY A 376 -6.71 -7.68 3.88
CA GLY A 376 -5.48 -8.41 3.53
C GLY A 376 -4.30 -7.95 4.37
N TYR A 377 -4.11 -6.63 4.50
CA TYR A 377 -3.05 -6.05 5.33
C TYR A 377 -3.20 -6.41 6.82
N MET A 378 -4.39 -6.22 7.39
CA MET A 378 -4.64 -6.49 8.81
C MET A 378 -4.46 -7.98 9.16
N THR A 379 -4.88 -8.88 8.27
CA THR A 379 -4.74 -10.33 8.50
C THR A 379 -3.30 -10.80 8.30
N ALA A 380 -2.64 -10.46 7.19
CA ALA A 380 -1.26 -10.85 6.93
C ALA A 380 -0.29 -10.16 7.90
N GLY A 381 -0.56 -8.91 8.25
CA GLY A 381 0.22 -8.11 9.20
C GLY A 381 0.16 -8.62 10.63
N ALA A 382 -0.80 -9.48 10.99
CA ALA A 382 -0.82 -10.14 12.29
C ALA A 382 0.45 -10.97 12.55
N PHE A 383 1.20 -11.31 11.49
CA PHE A 383 2.39 -12.15 11.55
C PHE A 383 3.67 -11.44 11.07
N LEU A 384 3.65 -10.10 10.94
CA LEU A 384 4.76 -9.30 10.41
C LEU A 384 4.87 -7.94 11.10
N ALA A 385 6.10 -7.51 11.40
CA ALA A 385 6.38 -6.18 11.98
C ALA A 385 6.44 -5.12 10.87
N MET A 386 5.29 -4.74 10.33
CA MET A 386 5.14 -3.78 9.23
C MET A 386 4.12 -2.68 9.54
N ALA A 387 3.97 -2.29 10.81
CA ALA A 387 3.00 -1.29 11.23
C ALA A 387 3.22 0.07 10.55
N TYR A 388 4.45 0.42 10.24
CA TYR A 388 4.82 1.73 9.66
C TYR A 388 5.19 1.68 8.18
N TYR A 389 4.91 0.57 7.51
CA TYR A 389 5.09 0.45 6.06
C TYR A 389 4.16 1.38 5.30
N ASP A 390 4.64 1.99 4.23
CA ASP A 390 3.95 3.08 3.51
C ASP A 390 2.61 2.67 2.90
N LEU A 391 2.48 1.44 2.38
CA LEU A 391 1.32 1.03 1.57
C LEU A 391 -0.04 1.19 2.25
N PRO A 392 -0.27 0.73 3.50
CA PRO A 392 -1.57 0.92 4.16
C PRO A 392 -1.94 2.39 4.29
N TYR A 393 -0.98 3.27 4.53
CA TYR A 393 -1.22 4.72 4.60
C TYR A 393 -1.57 5.31 3.23
N TYR A 394 -1.00 4.79 2.13
CA TYR A 394 -1.47 5.15 0.78
C TYR A 394 -2.90 4.67 0.51
N VAL A 395 -3.31 3.51 1.01
CA VAL A 395 -4.71 3.04 0.91
C VAL A 395 -5.65 4.00 1.63
N LEU A 396 -5.26 4.48 2.83
CA LEU A 396 -6.00 5.51 3.57
C LEU A 396 -6.07 6.82 2.77
N ALA A 397 -4.93 7.29 2.24
CA ALA A 397 -4.87 8.50 1.43
C ALA A 397 -5.76 8.41 0.19
N ILE A 398 -5.78 7.28 -0.51
CA ILE A 398 -6.66 7.06 -1.67
C ILE A 398 -8.13 7.21 -1.27
N LEU A 399 -8.57 6.63 -0.16
CA LEU A 399 -9.95 6.77 0.33
C LEU A 399 -10.30 8.22 0.69
N VAL A 400 -9.41 8.92 1.40
CA VAL A 400 -9.61 10.33 1.76
C VAL A 400 -9.64 11.21 0.51
N CYS A 401 -8.69 11.03 -0.42
CA CYS A 401 -8.64 11.77 -1.67
C CYS A 401 -9.89 11.51 -2.54
N LEU A 402 -10.35 10.26 -2.60
CA LEU A 402 -11.55 9.89 -3.34
C LEU A 402 -12.80 10.56 -2.76
N GLU A 403 -12.97 10.55 -1.42
CA GLU A 403 -14.07 11.26 -0.75
C GLU A 403 -13.96 12.78 -0.97
N LYS A 404 -12.75 13.33 -0.86
CA LYS A 404 -12.46 14.76 -1.07
C LYS A 404 -12.90 15.23 -2.45
N VAL A 405 -12.39 14.59 -3.50
CA VAL A 405 -12.61 15.06 -4.88
C VAL A 405 -14.02 14.84 -5.39
N LEU A 406 -14.75 13.86 -4.86
CA LEU A 406 -16.10 13.57 -5.31
C LEU A 406 -17.19 14.27 -4.50
N PHE A 407 -16.97 14.48 -3.18
CA PHE A 407 -18.07 14.82 -2.28
C PHE A 407 -17.81 15.98 -1.32
N ILE A 408 -16.55 16.36 -1.07
CA ILE A 408 -16.21 17.42 -0.12
C ILE A 408 -15.84 18.73 -0.83
N ALA A 409 -14.94 18.63 -1.80
CA ALA A 409 -14.44 19.76 -2.57
C ALA A 409 -14.27 19.36 -4.04
N PRO A 410 -15.39 19.06 -4.76
CA PRO A 410 -15.32 18.74 -6.16
C PRO A 410 -14.79 19.95 -6.92
N GLN A 411 -13.70 19.75 -7.67
CA GLN A 411 -13.12 20.79 -8.53
C GLN A 411 -13.65 20.58 -9.95
N PRO A 412 -14.03 21.66 -10.66
CA PRO A 412 -14.32 21.54 -12.09
C PRO A 412 -13.10 20.99 -12.81
N ASP A 413 -13.32 20.06 -13.72
CA ASP A 413 -12.28 19.29 -14.45
C ASP A 413 -11.51 20.15 -15.48
N ASN A 414 -11.28 21.45 -15.18
CA ASN A 414 -10.57 22.42 -16.01
C ASN A 414 -9.03 22.25 -15.99
N THR A 415 -8.53 21.36 -15.16
CA THR A 415 -7.11 21.00 -15.22
C THR A 415 -6.90 20.04 -16.39
N PRO A 416 -5.92 20.31 -17.29
CA PRO A 416 -5.64 19.37 -18.37
C PRO A 416 -5.37 17.99 -17.76
N PRO A 417 -6.03 16.93 -18.28
CA PRO A 417 -5.82 15.58 -17.76
C PRO A 417 -4.33 15.29 -17.77
N LEU A 418 -3.84 14.60 -16.73
CA LEU A 418 -2.50 14.01 -16.76
C LEU A 418 -2.43 13.16 -18.04
N ARG A 419 -1.88 13.72 -19.11
CA ARG A 419 -1.68 13.01 -20.37
C ARG A 419 -0.54 12.04 -20.14
N LEU A 420 -0.88 10.84 -19.66
CA LEU A 420 0.03 9.70 -19.75
C LEU A 420 0.22 9.45 -21.26
N PRO A 421 1.46 9.56 -21.81
CA PRO A 421 1.70 9.56 -23.25
C PRO A 421 1.12 8.35 -23.99
N PHE A 422 0.90 7.25 -23.28
CA PHE A 422 0.38 5.99 -23.83
C PHE A 422 -1.16 5.90 -23.90
N LEU A 423 -1.92 6.82 -23.28
CA LEU A 423 -3.38 6.71 -23.17
C LEU A 423 -4.17 7.68 -24.06
N SER A 424 -3.54 8.65 -24.71
CA SER A 424 -4.24 9.79 -25.33
C SER A 424 -4.49 9.75 -26.84
N ARG A 425 -3.79 8.91 -27.61
CA ARG A 425 -3.84 9.01 -29.09
C ARG A 425 -5.12 8.50 -29.79
N ARG A 426 -5.90 7.60 -29.18
CA ARG A 426 -7.05 6.98 -29.88
C ARG A 426 -8.41 7.68 -29.69
N LYS A 427 -8.60 8.50 -28.68
CA LYS A 427 -9.89 9.16 -28.45
C LYS A 427 -10.10 10.38 -29.34
N GLN A 428 -9.04 11.14 -29.64
CA GLN A 428 -9.11 12.30 -30.52
C GLN A 428 -9.45 11.96 -31.98
N GLN A 429 -9.00 10.81 -32.47
CA GLN A 429 -9.33 10.37 -33.84
C GLN A 429 -10.79 9.89 -33.97
N ARG A 430 -11.38 9.28 -32.93
CA ARG A 430 -12.79 8.84 -32.96
C ARG A 430 -13.79 9.98 -32.84
N ASP A 431 -13.43 11.06 -32.14
CA ASP A 431 -14.33 12.21 -31.95
C ASP A 431 -14.26 13.18 -33.16
N ALA A 432 -13.15 13.19 -33.90
CA ALA A 432 -13.04 13.93 -35.17
C ALA A 432 -13.95 13.36 -36.27
N TRP A 433 -14.22 12.04 -36.25
CA TRP A 433 -15.11 11.38 -37.23
C TRP A 433 -16.59 11.55 -36.89
N LYS A 434 -16.95 12.05 -35.72
CA LYS A 434 -18.35 12.24 -35.28
C LYS A 434 -18.85 13.67 -35.34
N ARG A 435 -18.07 14.60 -35.89
CA ARG A 435 -18.61 15.94 -36.19
C ARG A 435 -19.39 15.84 -37.49
N PRO A 436 -20.74 16.04 -37.50
CA PRO A 436 -21.47 16.23 -38.74
C PRO A 436 -20.90 17.48 -39.43
N GLU A 437 -20.62 17.39 -40.71
CA GLU A 437 -20.35 18.56 -41.53
C GLU A 437 -21.50 19.57 -41.32
N ALA A 438 -21.15 20.71 -40.74
CA ALA A 438 -22.09 21.83 -40.66
C ALA A 438 -22.46 22.21 -42.10
N ALA A 439 -23.72 21.93 -42.44
CA ALA A 439 -24.31 22.25 -43.73
C ALA A 439 -23.98 23.69 -44.12
N ALA A 440 -23.37 23.86 -45.25
CA ALA A 440 -23.12 25.15 -45.87
C ALA A 440 -24.46 25.85 -46.12
N ALA A 441 -24.70 26.97 -45.45
CA ALA A 441 -25.88 27.81 -45.71
C ALA A 441 -25.80 28.40 -47.14
N PRO A 442 -26.87 28.39 -47.92
CA PRO A 442 -26.85 28.95 -49.25
C PRO A 442 -26.78 30.49 -49.20
N ARG A 443 -25.82 31.08 -49.92
CA ARG A 443 -25.72 32.52 -50.14
C ARG A 443 -26.97 32.98 -50.91
N LYS A 444 -27.80 33.82 -50.27
CA LYS A 444 -28.83 34.58 -50.99
C LYS A 444 -28.14 35.64 -51.84
N ARG A 445 -28.55 35.64 -53.11
CA ARG A 445 -28.37 36.81 -54.04
C ARG A 445 -29.33 37.90 -53.65
#